data_b00987aac5a84a7e244e021c6aa21a6f
#
_entry.id   b00987aac5a84a7e244e021c6aa21a6f
#
_cell.length_a   1.000
_cell.length_b   1.000
_cell.length_c   1.000
_cell.angle_alpha   90.00
_cell.angle_beta   90.00
_cell.angle_gamma   90.00
#
_symmetry.space_group_name_H-M   'P 1'
#
loop_
_entity.id
_entity.type
_entity.pdbx_description
1 polymer ?
#
loop_
_entity_poly.entity_id
_entity_poly.type
_entity_poly.pdbx_seq_one_letter_code
_entity_poly.pdbx_strand_id
1 'polypeptide(L)'
;MNYMVWDAELANKAAGWASKYRQGHNPNKDIASNRFQTGENLYRYSTTKSPSTLSIGRAIDSWFLEHHNYTFQPFKSAEPNSPKIGHYTQMVWSDTTYVGCAMSRWQDGKYTRYFVVCNYGPPGNYLNKFPYESSGKGSQKLTCSVGKDKCNKLRYGDSCPRH
;
A
#
# COMPACT_ATOMS: atom_id res chain seq x y z
N MET A 1 11.52 9.32 -7.49
CA MET A 1 10.76 8.45 -6.55
C MET A 1 11.25 7.02 -6.70
N ASN A 2 11.46 6.34 -5.58
CA ASN A 2 11.83 4.93 -5.58
C ASN A 2 10.60 4.04 -5.73
N TYR A 3 10.74 2.87 -6.35
CA TYR A 3 9.70 1.86 -6.23
C TYR A 3 9.89 1.05 -4.93
N MET A 4 8.80 0.53 -4.40
CA MET A 4 8.84 -0.25 -3.18
C MET A 4 9.33 -1.67 -3.45
N VAL A 5 9.99 -2.23 -2.45
CA VAL A 5 10.48 -3.62 -2.47
C VAL A 5 9.59 -4.47 -1.57
N TRP A 6 9.29 -5.68 -2.03
CA TRP A 6 8.53 -6.63 -1.22
C TRP A 6 9.30 -7.03 0.03
N ASP A 7 8.61 -7.00 1.18
CA ASP A 7 9.17 -7.34 2.47
C ASP A 7 8.30 -8.42 3.14
N ALA A 8 8.93 -9.55 3.46
CA ALA A 8 8.23 -10.70 4.04
C ALA A 8 7.73 -10.44 5.47
N GLU A 9 8.44 -9.64 6.25
CA GLU A 9 8.01 -9.29 7.61
C GLU A 9 6.74 -8.45 7.58
N LEU A 10 6.67 -7.48 6.67
CA LEU A 10 5.47 -6.67 6.46
C LEU A 10 4.30 -7.53 5.94
N ALA A 11 4.57 -8.48 5.05
CA ALA A 11 3.55 -9.41 4.57
C ALA A 11 3.01 -10.31 5.69
N ASN A 12 3.87 -10.81 6.56
CA ASN A 12 3.47 -11.60 7.73
C ASN A 12 2.63 -10.78 8.73
N LYS A 13 3.03 -9.52 8.97
CA LYS A 13 2.24 -8.59 9.78
C LYS A 13 0.85 -8.35 9.17
N ALA A 14 0.79 -8.12 7.86
CA ALA A 14 -0.46 -7.96 7.14
C ALA A 14 -1.35 -9.20 7.24
N ALA A 15 -0.78 -10.40 7.09
CA ALA A 15 -1.50 -11.67 7.23
C ALA A 15 -2.09 -11.85 8.64
N GLY A 16 -1.31 -11.55 9.67
CA GLY A 16 -1.75 -11.60 11.07
C GLY A 16 -2.93 -10.66 11.35
N TRP A 17 -2.98 -9.49 10.72
CA TRP A 17 -4.12 -8.59 10.87
C TRP A 17 -5.31 -9.00 9.99
N ALA A 18 -5.07 -9.37 8.74
CA ALA A 18 -6.11 -9.84 7.82
C ALA A 18 -6.88 -11.04 8.36
N SER A 19 -6.21 -11.98 9.04
CA SER A 19 -6.83 -13.18 9.62
C SER A 19 -7.78 -12.90 10.78
N LYS A 20 -7.70 -11.73 11.40
CA LYS A 20 -8.60 -11.35 12.50
C LYS A 20 -9.96 -10.85 12.05
N TYR A 21 -10.14 -10.57 10.75
CA TYR A 21 -11.39 -10.07 10.14
C TYR A 21 -11.96 -8.81 10.82
N ARG A 22 -11.14 -8.09 11.56
CA ARG A 22 -11.56 -6.92 12.34
C ARG A 22 -11.74 -5.69 11.47
N GLN A 23 -12.59 -4.78 11.94
CA GLN A 23 -12.74 -3.47 11.32
C GLN A 23 -11.60 -2.54 11.77
N GLY A 24 -11.21 -1.64 10.86
CA GLY A 24 -10.20 -0.62 11.12
C GLY A 24 -8.76 -1.08 10.96
N HIS A 25 -7.88 -0.15 11.22
CA HIS A 25 -6.44 -0.35 11.14
C HIS A 25 -5.91 -1.18 12.30
N ASN A 26 -4.77 -1.85 12.04
CA ASN A 26 -4.03 -2.51 13.09
C ASN A 26 -3.49 -1.46 14.09
N PRO A 27 -3.88 -1.53 15.37
CA PRO A 27 -3.39 -0.59 16.37
C PRO A 27 -1.90 -0.75 16.66
N ASN A 28 -1.35 -1.95 16.48
CA ASN A 28 0.07 -2.19 16.60
C ASN A 28 0.77 -1.77 15.31
N LYS A 29 1.60 -0.73 15.38
CA LYS A 29 2.41 -0.22 14.27
C LYS A 29 3.82 -0.80 14.23
N ASP A 30 4.25 -1.51 15.26
CA ASP A 30 5.61 -2.02 15.37
C ASP A 30 5.81 -3.29 14.54
N ILE A 31 7.04 -3.56 14.17
CA ILE A 31 7.50 -4.80 13.54
C ILE A 31 8.59 -5.43 14.43
N ALA A 32 8.75 -6.75 14.35
CA ALA A 32 9.66 -7.49 15.23
C ALA A 32 11.12 -7.04 15.08
N SER A 33 11.53 -6.65 13.89
CA SER A 33 12.87 -6.13 13.62
C SER A 33 13.14 -4.71 14.13
N ASN A 34 12.13 -4.01 14.62
CA ASN A 34 12.21 -2.60 15.07
C ASN A 34 12.84 -1.61 14.07
N ARG A 35 12.84 -1.94 12.77
CA ARG A 35 13.42 -1.08 11.72
C ARG A 35 12.67 0.24 11.57
N PHE A 36 11.35 0.21 11.74
CA PHE A 36 10.43 1.35 11.59
C PHE A 36 9.03 0.98 12.10
N GLN A 37 8.20 1.98 12.30
CA GLN A 37 6.74 1.77 12.40
C GLN A 37 6.13 1.60 11.02
N THR A 38 4.91 1.08 10.94
CA THR A 38 4.26 0.76 9.69
C THR A 38 3.13 1.72 9.32
N GLY A 39 3.06 2.08 8.03
CA GLY A 39 1.85 2.54 7.39
C GLY A 39 0.97 1.35 6.98
N GLU A 40 -0.30 1.62 6.63
CA GLU A 40 -1.24 0.55 6.29
C GLU A 40 -2.33 1.05 5.34
N ASN A 41 -2.61 0.27 4.30
CA ASN A 41 -3.80 0.40 3.47
C ASN A 41 -4.70 -0.82 3.66
N LEU A 42 -6.01 -0.57 3.70
CA LEU A 42 -7.04 -1.60 3.89
C LEU A 42 -8.03 -1.57 2.71
N TYR A 43 -8.42 -2.76 2.24
CA TYR A 43 -9.48 -2.91 1.26
C TYR A 43 -10.42 -4.04 1.66
N ARG A 44 -11.72 -3.78 1.57
CA ARG A 44 -12.77 -4.76 1.85
C ARG A 44 -13.64 -4.96 0.63
N TYR A 45 -13.97 -6.21 0.36
CA TYR A 45 -14.87 -6.55 -0.71
C TYR A 45 -15.82 -7.68 -0.28
N SER A 46 -17.04 -7.59 -0.69
CA SER A 46 -18.06 -8.61 -0.42
C SER A 46 -18.84 -8.89 -1.70
N THR A 47 -19.15 -10.15 -1.95
CA THR A 47 -19.91 -10.58 -3.13
C THR A 47 -20.78 -11.77 -2.82
N THR A 48 -21.91 -11.88 -3.52
CA THR A 48 -22.79 -13.06 -3.51
C THR A 48 -22.54 -13.98 -4.71
N LYS A 49 -21.65 -13.58 -5.63
CA LYS A 49 -21.30 -14.40 -6.81
C LYS A 49 -20.46 -15.60 -6.39
N SER A 50 -20.74 -16.78 -6.95
CA SER A 50 -19.98 -18.00 -6.74
C SER A 50 -19.73 -18.69 -8.10
N PRO A 51 -18.50 -19.17 -8.38
CA PRO A 51 -17.30 -18.96 -7.59
C PRO A 51 -16.82 -17.51 -7.63
N SER A 52 -16.20 -17.07 -6.56
CA SER A 52 -15.66 -15.72 -6.46
C SER A 52 -14.17 -15.75 -6.18
N THR A 53 -13.42 -14.99 -6.96
CA THR A 53 -12.00 -14.76 -6.77
C THR A 53 -11.74 -13.26 -6.75
N LEU A 54 -10.87 -12.84 -5.83
CA LEU A 54 -10.37 -11.47 -5.76
C LEU A 54 -8.86 -11.52 -5.80
N SER A 55 -8.25 -10.71 -6.64
CA SER A 55 -6.80 -10.50 -6.59
C SER A 55 -6.48 -9.29 -5.71
N ILE A 56 -5.30 -9.28 -5.09
CA ILE A 56 -4.78 -8.11 -4.38
C ILE A 56 -4.64 -6.91 -5.34
N GLY A 57 -4.38 -7.17 -6.61
CA GLY A 57 -4.31 -6.14 -7.66
C GLY A 57 -5.54 -5.24 -7.69
N ARG A 58 -6.75 -5.81 -7.49
CA ARG A 58 -7.98 -5.00 -7.43
C ARG A 58 -7.97 -3.97 -6.29
N ALA A 59 -7.41 -4.33 -5.14
CA ALA A 59 -7.27 -3.38 -4.04
C ALA A 59 -6.29 -2.27 -4.40
N ILE A 60 -5.16 -2.63 -5.01
CA ILE A 60 -4.13 -1.68 -5.47
C ILE A 60 -4.73 -0.73 -6.50
N ASP A 61 -5.46 -1.23 -7.50
CA ASP A 61 -6.14 -0.41 -8.50
C ASP A 61 -7.13 0.56 -7.86
N SER A 62 -7.93 0.09 -6.90
CA SER A 62 -8.89 0.92 -6.17
C SER A 62 -8.22 2.05 -5.40
N TRP A 63 -7.10 1.77 -4.74
CA TRP A 63 -6.33 2.79 -4.04
C TRP A 63 -5.63 3.76 -5.01
N PHE A 64 -5.14 3.26 -6.13
CA PHE A 64 -4.51 4.10 -7.14
C PHE A 64 -5.52 5.06 -7.78
N LEU A 65 -6.76 4.64 -8.02
CA LEU A 65 -7.81 5.49 -8.59
C LEU A 65 -8.14 6.72 -7.74
N GLU A 66 -7.78 6.72 -6.46
CA GLU A 66 -7.92 7.92 -5.61
C GLU A 66 -7.11 9.12 -6.13
N HIS A 67 -6.11 8.88 -7.04
CA HIS A 67 -5.34 9.97 -7.65
C HIS A 67 -6.22 10.96 -8.42
N HIS A 68 -7.38 10.55 -8.92
CA HIS A 68 -8.34 11.45 -9.56
C HIS A 68 -8.89 12.53 -8.61
N ASN A 69 -8.84 12.26 -7.30
CA ASN A 69 -9.28 13.19 -6.25
C ASN A 69 -8.11 13.95 -5.62
N TYR A 70 -6.87 13.64 -6.02
CA TYR A 70 -5.68 14.22 -5.42
C TYR A 70 -5.14 15.37 -6.26
N THR A 71 -5.05 16.55 -5.65
CA THR A 71 -4.25 17.66 -6.15
C THR A 71 -2.96 17.71 -5.35
N PHE A 72 -1.82 17.93 -6.01
CA PHE A 72 -0.51 17.95 -5.35
C PHE A 72 -0.47 18.98 -4.24
N GLN A 73 -0.44 18.49 -3.01
CA GLN A 73 -0.45 19.28 -1.78
C GLN A 73 0.10 18.46 -0.62
N PRO A 74 0.46 19.11 0.51
CA PRO A 74 0.80 18.38 1.72
C PRO A 74 -0.36 17.50 2.19
N PHE A 75 -0.03 16.32 2.72
CA PHE A 75 -1.03 15.42 3.27
C PHE A 75 -1.75 16.05 4.47
N LYS A 76 -3.06 15.96 4.48
CA LYS A 76 -3.92 16.40 5.57
C LYS A 76 -4.80 15.26 6.04
N SER A 77 -5.23 15.31 7.29
CA SER A 77 -6.27 14.40 7.78
C SER A 77 -7.52 14.49 6.90
N ALA A 78 -8.16 13.34 6.69
CA ALA A 78 -9.43 13.33 5.97
C ALA A 78 -10.49 14.14 6.72
N GLU A 79 -11.09 15.09 6.04
CA GLU A 79 -12.27 15.77 6.54
C GLU A 79 -13.52 14.90 6.34
N PRO A 80 -14.52 14.99 7.21
CA PRO A 80 -15.78 14.30 6.99
C PRO A 80 -16.33 14.64 5.60
N ASN A 81 -16.73 13.62 4.84
CA ASN A 81 -17.26 13.74 3.47
C ASN A 81 -16.26 14.20 2.37
N SER A 82 -14.99 14.36 2.67
CA SER A 82 -13.99 14.61 1.64
C SER A 82 -13.69 13.32 0.84
N PRO A 83 -13.33 13.44 -0.44
CA PRO A 83 -12.88 12.29 -1.22
C PRO A 83 -11.66 11.64 -0.57
N LYS A 84 -11.62 10.31 -0.60
CA LYS A 84 -10.48 9.56 -0.08
C LYS A 84 -9.26 9.75 -0.98
N ILE A 85 -8.12 10.02 -0.36
CA ILE A 85 -6.82 10.15 -1.02
C ILE A 85 -5.70 9.43 -0.25
N GLY A 86 -5.98 8.98 0.97
CA GLY A 86 -4.97 8.48 1.89
C GLY A 86 -4.33 7.17 1.46
N HIS A 87 -5.05 6.30 0.75
CA HIS A 87 -4.46 5.07 0.22
C HIS A 87 -3.50 5.39 -0.93
N TYR A 88 -3.90 6.27 -1.85
CA TYR A 88 -3.05 6.72 -2.95
C TYR A 88 -1.78 7.40 -2.43
N THR A 89 -1.90 8.36 -1.50
CA THR A 89 -0.75 9.10 -1.00
C THR A 89 0.26 8.21 -0.28
N GLN A 90 -0.21 7.17 0.45
CA GLN A 90 0.66 6.16 1.02
C GLN A 90 1.39 5.35 -0.06
N MET A 91 0.72 4.97 -1.14
CA MET A 91 1.34 4.21 -2.25
C MET A 91 2.45 4.98 -2.96
N VAL A 92 2.32 6.32 -3.05
CA VAL A 92 3.28 7.18 -3.74
C VAL A 92 4.18 7.95 -2.77
N TRP A 93 4.23 7.54 -1.50
CA TRP A 93 5.08 8.18 -0.51
C TRP A 93 6.55 7.90 -0.79
N SER A 94 7.33 8.95 -1.12
CA SER A 94 8.68 8.81 -1.64
C SER A 94 9.67 8.16 -0.67
N ASP A 95 9.44 8.33 0.63
CA ASP A 95 10.33 7.79 1.68
C ASP A 95 9.96 6.36 2.08
N THR A 96 8.83 5.83 1.59
CA THR A 96 8.44 4.44 1.81
C THR A 96 9.25 3.52 0.90
N THR A 97 9.98 2.59 1.49
CA THR A 97 10.88 1.67 0.77
C THR A 97 10.27 0.28 0.60
N TYR A 98 9.53 -0.20 1.61
CA TYR A 98 9.07 -1.58 1.68
C TYR A 98 7.56 -1.69 1.71
N VAL A 99 7.04 -2.76 1.12
CA VAL A 99 5.62 -3.12 1.16
C VAL A 99 5.45 -4.62 1.32
N GLY A 100 4.50 -5.02 2.13
CA GLY A 100 4.06 -6.41 2.25
C GLY A 100 2.56 -6.47 2.42
N CYS A 101 1.91 -7.35 1.68
CA CYS A 101 0.45 -7.47 1.64
C CYS A 101 0.00 -8.88 1.93
N ALA A 102 -1.22 -9.00 2.45
CA ALA A 102 -1.93 -10.27 2.59
C ALA A 102 -3.42 -10.07 2.39
N MET A 103 -4.10 -11.16 2.09
CA MET A 103 -5.55 -11.19 1.92
C MET A 103 -6.14 -12.36 2.69
N SER A 104 -7.21 -12.12 3.41
CA SER A 104 -8.07 -13.16 3.96
C SER A 104 -9.39 -13.22 3.22
N ARG A 105 -9.98 -14.42 3.20
CA ARG A 105 -11.27 -14.71 2.60
C ARG A 105 -12.08 -15.56 3.58
N TRP A 106 -13.36 -15.24 3.76
CA TRP A 106 -14.27 -16.05 4.58
C TRP A 106 -15.70 -15.97 4.07
N GLN A 107 -16.52 -16.92 4.50
CA GLN A 107 -17.94 -16.96 4.22
C GLN A 107 -18.71 -16.32 5.38
N ASP A 108 -19.64 -15.42 5.06
CA ASP A 108 -20.54 -14.79 6.00
C ASP A 108 -21.97 -14.82 5.44
N GLY A 109 -22.72 -15.82 5.81
CA GLY A 109 -24.00 -16.11 5.22
C GLY A 109 -23.89 -16.33 3.70
N LYS A 110 -24.66 -15.56 2.93
CA LYS A 110 -24.62 -15.60 1.45
C LYS A 110 -23.45 -14.85 0.83
N TYR A 111 -22.64 -14.13 1.64
CA TYR A 111 -21.54 -13.32 1.15
C TYR A 111 -20.21 -14.05 1.28
N THR A 112 -19.41 -14.04 0.21
CA THR A 112 -17.96 -14.25 0.31
C THR A 112 -17.32 -12.91 0.56
N ARG A 113 -16.60 -12.78 1.67
CA ARG A 113 -15.93 -11.56 2.09
C ARG A 113 -14.43 -11.68 1.92
N TYR A 114 -13.81 -10.57 1.57
CA TYR A 114 -12.37 -10.41 1.39
C TYR A 114 -11.87 -9.24 2.19
N PHE A 115 -10.71 -9.39 2.78
CA PHE A 115 -10.01 -8.33 3.47
C PHE A 115 -8.55 -8.33 3.04
N VAL A 116 -8.14 -7.27 2.33
CA VAL A 116 -6.76 -7.04 1.89
C VAL A 116 -6.13 -6.02 2.82
N VAL A 117 -4.94 -6.34 3.29
CA VAL A 117 -4.10 -5.48 4.12
C VAL A 117 -2.75 -5.35 3.45
N CYS A 118 -2.27 -4.11 3.27
CA CYS A 118 -0.89 -3.83 2.89
C CYS A 118 -0.24 -2.98 3.96
N ASN A 119 0.91 -3.41 4.48
CA ASN A 119 1.74 -2.63 5.37
C ASN A 119 2.93 -2.04 4.61
N TYR A 120 3.31 -0.85 5.01
CA TYR A 120 4.35 -0.04 4.37
C TYR A 120 5.42 0.34 5.37
N GLY A 121 6.67 0.38 4.94
CA GLY A 121 7.79 0.74 5.80
C GLY A 121 8.92 1.50 5.08
N PRO A 122 9.38 2.60 5.64
CA PRO A 122 8.77 3.43 6.69
C PRO A 122 7.35 3.90 6.34
N PRO A 123 6.54 4.34 7.32
CA PRO A 123 5.19 4.82 7.06
C PRO A 123 5.19 6.09 6.20
N GLY A 124 4.10 6.31 5.51
CA GLY A 124 3.80 7.56 4.84
C GLY A 124 2.73 8.37 5.58
N ASN A 125 2.12 9.27 4.85
CA ASN A 125 0.97 10.07 5.29
C ASN A 125 1.24 10.92 6.55
N TYR A 126 2.47 11.45 6.67
CA TYR A 126 2.77 12.42 7.70
C TYR A 126 2.05 13.74 7.43
N LEU A 127 1.36 14.25 8.43
CA LEU A 127 0.61 15.50 8.35
C LEU A 127 1.55 16.66 7.92
N ASN A 128 1.04 17.49 7.02
CA ASN A 128 1.73 18.67 6.48
C ASN A 128 3.03 18.36 5.71
N LYS A 129 3.23 17.09 5.30
CA LYS A 129 4.34 16.69 4.43
C LYS A 129 3.80 16.31 3.05
N PHE A 130 4.59 16.60 2.02
CA PHE A 130 4.28 16.17 0.66
C PHE A 130 4.57 14.67 0.49
N PRO A 131 3.74 13.91 -0.24
CA PRO A 131 4.00 12.49 -0.48
C PRO A 131 5.24 12.26 -1.36
N TYR A 132 5.57 13.20 -2.23
CA TYR A 132 6.76 13.17 -3.10
C TYR A 132 7.17 14.60 -3.48
N GLU A 133 8.38 14.74 -4.02
CA GLU A 133 8.82 16.01 -4.60
C GLU A 133 8.31 16.14 -6.05
N SER A 134 7.81 17.32 -6.41
CA SER A 134 7.41 17.64 -7.76
C SER A 134 8.37 18.69 -8.36
N SER A 135 9.15 18.29 -9.35
CA SER A 135 10.06 19.18 -10.07
C SER A 135 9.39 19.92 -11.23
N GLY A 136 8.10 19.66 -11.49
CA GLY A 136 7.41 20.16 -12.66
C GLY A 136 7.86 19.53 -13.99
N LYS A 137 8.87 18.65 -13.98
CA LYS A 137 9.35 17.89 -15.13
C LYS A 137 8.74 16.49 -15.09
N GLY A 138 7.86 16.17 -16.04
CA GLY A 138 7.18 14.89 -16.10
C GLY A 138 8.11 13.69 -16.23
N SER A 139 7.62 12.53 -15.80
CA SER A 139 8.14 11.16 -15.94
C SER A 139 9.65 10.96 -15.79
N GLN A 140 10.13 11.01 -14.55
CA GLN A 140 11.39 10.37 -14.20
C GLN A 140 11.13 8.87 -13.91
N LYS A 141 12.01 7.98 -14.39
CA LYS A 141 11.94 6.55 -14.07
C LYS A 141 12.10 6.34 -12.57
N LEU A 142 11.36 5.39 -12.02
CA LEU A 142 11.52 4.97 -10.64
C LEU A 142 12.93 4.40 -10.43
N THR A 143 13.49 4.60 -9.25
CA THR A 143 14.81 4.11 -8.86
C THR A 143 14.71 3.05 -7.77
N CYS A 144 15.67 2.13 -7.72
CA CYS A 144 15.75 1.11 -6.68
C CYS A 144 16.49 1.66 -5.46
N SER A 145 15.83 1.66 -4.30
CA SER A 145 16.39 2.19 -3.04
C SER A 145 17.27 1.20 -2.28
N VAL A 146 17.21 -0.09 -2.62
CA VAL A 146 17.86 -1.17 -1.83
C VAL A 146 19.09 -1.77 -2.52
N GLY A 147 19.58 -1.16 -3.59
CA GLY A 147 20.73 -1.65 -4.36
C GLY A 147 20.34 -2.58 -5.52
N LYS A 148 21.30 -2.77 -6.41
CA LYS A 148 21.11 -3.50 -7.68
C LYS A 148 20.81 -4.99 -7.48
N ASP A 149 21.48 -5.62 -6.52
CA ASP A 149 21.37 -7.02 -6.17
C ASP A 149 19.98 -7.44 -5.67
N LYS A 150 19.25 -6.51 -5.06
CA LYS A 150 17.89 -6.73 -4.57
C LYS A 150 16.80 -6.30 -5.55
N CYS A 151 17.19 -5.68 -6.66
CA CYS A 151 16.27 -5.22 -7.69
C CYS A 151 15.94 -6.37 -8.66
N ASN A 152 14.78 -6.99 -8.48
CA ASN A 152 14.34 -8.09 -9.35
C ASN A 152 13.84 -7.55 -10.70
N LYS A 153 14.66 -7.72 -11.75
CA LYS A 153 14.37 -7.25 -13.10
C LYS A 153 13.10 -7.85 -13.71
N LEU A 154 12.80 -9.11 -13.42
CA LEU A 154 11.57 -9.77 -13.89
C LEU A 154 10.32 -9.12 -13.30
N ARG A 155 10.43 -8.57 -12.08
CA ARG A 155 9.33 -7.95 -11.37
C ARG A 155 9.22 -6.46 -11.64
N TYR A 156 10.35 -5.77 -11.78
CA TYR A 156 10.43 -4.31 -11.86
C TYR A 156 10.85 -3.79 -13.24
N GLY A 157 11.18 -4.70 -14.16
CA GLY A 157 11.51 -4.39 -15.55
C GLY A 157 12.59 -3.32 -15.70
N ASP A 158 12.31 -2.34 -16.55
CA ASP A 158 13.24 -1.24 -16.85
C ASP A 158 13.45 -0.24 -15.70
N SER A 159 12.70 -0.37 -14.60
CA SER A 159 12.92 0.43 -13.39
C SER A 159 14.14 -0.05 -12.60
N CYS A 160 14.68 -1.26 -12.88
CA CYS A 160 15.93 -1.70 -12.29
C CYS A 160 17.10 -0.87 -12.82
N PRO A 161 18.11 -0.53 -11.95
CA PRO A 161 19.30 0.16 -12.42
C PRO A 161 20.00 -0.66 -13.52
N ARG A 162 20.32 0.00 -14.61
CA ARG A 162 21.22 -0.57 -15.63
C ARG A 162 22.64 -0.45 -15.10
N HIS A 163 23.44 -1.47 -15.31
CA HIS A 163 24.87 -1.51 -14.93
C HIS A 163 25.68 -0.45 -15.65
#